data_753629d6f2d41374223115f209897007
#
_entry.id   753629d6f2d41374223115f209897007
#
_cell.length_a   1.000
_cell.length_b   1.000
_cell.length_c   1.000
_cell.angle_alpha   90.00
_cell.angle_beta   90.00
_cell.angle_gamma   90.00
#
_symmetry.space_group_name_H-M   'P 1'
#
loop_
_entity.id
_entity.type
_entity.pdbx_description
1 polymer ?
#
loop_
_entity_poly.entity_id
_entity_poly.type
_entity_poly.pdbx_seq_one_letter_code
_entity_poly.pdbx_strand_id
1 'polypeptide(L)'
;VTEGLPVFLLDKTGASPYNPLLTVLLASRAIKMAMKINDIPPEGLTLELNQKLDLFDRGTASTAFTAILTIKPTGAELLRVKGHVQADPELECSRCLKVFSYHIDTELDVTLAPEKILGTAPEHELGRSELDMEFYQGEEIDPLALVKEQLLISVPMVPLHLPDCKGLCPVCGTDRNEMDCGCAKDSPGEFGAFSALKDLLKK
;
A
#
# COMPACT_ATOMS: atom_id res chain seq x y z
N VAL A 1 -32.10 -22.04 -9.10
CA VAL A 1 -31.41 -22.17 -10.38
C VAL A 1 -29.94 -21.95 -10.07
N THR A 2 -29.23 -23.07 -10.02
CA THR A 2 -27.80 -23.17 -9.71
C THR A 2 -27.02 -23.00 -11.02
N GLU A 3 -26.20 -21.94 -11.13
CA GLU A 3 -25.26 -21.85 -12.24
C GLU A 3 -23.84 -22.07 -11.69
N GLY A 4 -23.21 -23.08 -12.29
CA GLY A 4 -21.98 -23.69 -11.85
C GLY A 4 -20.75 -22.86 -12.16
N LEU A 5 -19.76 -23.01 -11.28
CA LEU A 5 -18.38 -22.59 -11.44
C LEU A 5 -17.72 -23.28 -12.65
N PRO A 6 -16.90 -22.60 -13.45
CA PRO A 6 -16.10 -23.29 -14.46
C PRO A 6 -14.99 -24.08 -13.75
N VAL A 7 -15.10 -25.40 -13.88
CA VAL A 7 -14.04 -26.33 -13.53
C VAL A 7 -12.96 -26.22 -14.59
N PHE A 8 -11.77 -25.78 -14.22
CA PHE A 8 -10.59 -25.88 -15.07
C PHE A 8 -10.20 -27.37 -15.18
N LEU A 9 -10.57 -27.96 -16.30
CA LEU A 9 -10.09 -29.29 -16.72
C LEU A 9 -8.62 -29.15 -17.13
N LEU A 10 -7.71 -29.66 -16.30
CA LEU A 10 -6.35 -29.97 -16.69
C LEU A 10 -6.39 -31.11 -17.71
N ASP A 11 -6.11 -30.80 -18.95
CA ASP A 11 -5.99 -31.80 -20.01
C ASP A 11 -4.70 -32.63 -19.80
N LYS A 12 -4.87 -33.95 -19.79
CA LYS A 12 -3.80 -34.94 -19.55
C LYS A 12 -2.98 -35.24 -20.80
N THR A 13 -2.57 -34.24 -21.54
CA THR A 13 -1.63 -34.47 -22.64
C THR A 13 -0.34 -33.68 -22.40
N GLY A 14 0.65 -34.41 -21.92
CA GLY A 14 2.00 -33.87 -21.73
C GLY A 14 2.62 -33.44 -23.06
N ALA A 15 2.73 -32.18 -23.25
CA ALA A 15 3.70 -31.39 -24.00
C ALA A 15 3.12 -30.01 -24.25
N SER A 16 3.30 -29.09 -23.29
CA SER A 16 3.10 -27.67 -23.59
C SER A 16 4.41 -27.06 -24.02
N PRO A 17 4.48 -26.39 -25.17
CA PRO A 17 5.68 -25.65 -25.54
C PRO A 17 5.84 -24.49 -24.58
N TYR A 18 7.03 -24.38 -24.05
CA TYR A 18 7.55 -23.35 -23.19
C TYR A 18 6.99 -21.97 -23.52
N ASN A 19 6.14 -21.46 -22.64
CA ASN A 19 5.81 -20.04 -22.59
C ASN A 19 6.17 -19.53 -21.19
N PRO A 20 7.31 -18.78 -21.03
CA PRO A 20 7.81 -18.35 -19.72
C PRO A 20 6.97 -17.25 -19.06
N LEU A 21 5.84 -16.88 -19.64
CA LEU A 21 4.94 -15.85 -19.15
C LEU A 21 3.58 -16.48 -18.82
N LEU A 22 3.46 -17.05 -17.63
CA LEU A 22 2.13 -17.37 -17.10
C LEU A 22 1.52 -16.05 -16.57
N THR A 23 0.85 -15.34 -17.49
CA THR A 23 0.10 -14.14 -17.13
C THR A 23 -1.25 -14.57 -16.54
N VAL A 24 -1.38 -14.49 -15.22
CA VAL A 24 -2.65 -14.73 -14.53
C VAL A 24 -3.42 -13.41 -14.47
N LEU A 25 -4.38 -13.23 -15.38
CA LEU A 25 -5.34 -12.13 -15.35
C LEU A 25 -6.44 -12.47 -14.32
N LEU A 26 -6.39 -11.89 -13.14
CA LEU A 26 -7.42 -12.02 -12.12
C LEU A 26 -8.32 -10.78 -12.09
N ALA A 27 -9.56 -10.96 -12.55
CA ALA A 27 -10.59 -9.93 -12.50
C ALA A 27 -11.32 -9.92 -11.15
N SER A 28 -11.28 -8.79 -10.50
CA SER A 28 -12.25 -8.22 -9.56
C SER A 28 -13.02 -9.15 -8.60
N ARG A 29 -12.38 -9.50 -7.48
CA ARG A 29 -12.99 -9.70 -6.14
C ARG A 29 -11.85 -9.63 -5.13
N ALA A 30 -12.11 -9.09 -3.93
CA ALA A 30 -11.11 -9.10 -2.84
C ALA A 30 -10.75 -10.55 -2.48
N ILE A 31 -9.82 -11.13 -3.22
CA ILE A 31 -9.36 -12.51 -3.08
C ILE A 31 -8.00 -12.40 -2.41
N LYS A 32 -7.90 -12.96 -1.19
CA LYS A 32 -6.62 -13.30 -0.60
C LYS A 32 -5.91 -14.19 -1.62
N MET A 33 -4.82 -13.71 -2.21
CA MET A 33 -4.08 -14.42 -3.25
C MET A 33 -2.96 -15.25 -2.62
N ALA A 34 -3.35 -16.16 -1.71
CA ALA A 34 -2.38 -17.05 -1.09
C ALA A 34 -1.74 -17.95 -2.15
N MET A 35 -0.43 -17.85 -2.29
CA MET A 35 0.38 -18.64 -3.22
C MET A 35 1.34 -19.52 -2.41
N LYS A 36 1.41 -20.80 -2.73
CA LYS A 36 2.38 -21.69 -2.10
C LYS A 36 3.78 -21.44 -2.66
N ILE A 37 4.74 -21.37 -1.77
CA ILE A 37 6.14 -21.15 -2.11
C ILE A 37 6.67 -22.26 -3.01
N ASN A 38 6.25 -23.50 -2.76
CA ASN A 38 6.66 -24.66 -3.56
C ASN A 38 6.15 -24.66 -5.00
N ASP A 39 5.13 -23.83 -5.29
CA ASP A 39 4.59 -23.70 -6.65
C ASP A 39 5.35 -22.65 -7.47
N ILE A 40 6.31 -21.93 -6.85
CA ILE A 40 7.14 -20.93 -7.54
C ILE A 40 8.31 -21.64 -8.23
N PRO A 41 8.40 -21.54 -9.56
CA PRO A 41 9.49 -22.18 -10.31
C PRO A 41 10.85 -21.54 -9.98
N PRO A 42 11.96 -22.30 -10.09
CA PRO A 42 13.29 -21.80 -9.76
C PRO A 42 13.75 -20.64 -10.65
N GLU A 43 13.24 -20.52 -11.87
CA GLU A 43 13.45 -19.39 -12.76
C GLU A 43 12.70 -18.12 -12.31
N GLY A 44 11.75 -18.26 -11.42
CA GLY A 44 10.87 -17.21 -10.92
C GLY A 44 9.52 -17.18 -11.62
N LEU A 45 8.61 -16.39 -11.07
CA LEU A 45 7.25 -16.19 -11.55
C LEU A 45 6.99 -14.70 -11.71
N THR A 46 6.37 -14.31 -12.82
CA THR A 46 5.88 -12.94 -13.02
C THR A 46 4.35 -12.92 -12.90
N LEU A 47 3.85 -12.01 -12.08
CA LEU A 47 2.42 -11.78 -11.86
C LEU A 47 2.05 -10.39 -12.36
N GLU A 48 0.99 -10.33 -13.15
CA GLU A 48 0.34 -9.07 -13.53
C GLU A 48 -0.99 -8.96 -12.78
N LEU A 49 -1.10 -7.97 -11.93
CA LEU A 49 -2.28 -7.70 -11.12
C LEU A 49 -2.96 -6.44 -11.62
N ASN A 50 -4.25 -6.53 -11.90
CA ASN A 50 -5.08 -5.38 -12.22
C ASN A 50 -6.41 -5.56 -11.50
N GLN A 51 -6.51 -4.97 -10.32
CA GLN A 51 -7.59 -5.20 -9.39
C GLN A 51 -7.98 -3.92 -8.65
N LYS A 52 -9.00 -4.05 -7.82
CA LYS A 52 -9.38 -3.05 -6.84
C LYS A 52 -9.18 -3.60 -5.44
N LEU A 53 -8.65 -2.78 -4.55
CA LEU A 53 -8.48 -3.12 -3.14
C LEU A 53 -9.00 -1.98 -2.25
N ASP A 54 -9.44 -2.33 -1.05
CA ASP A 54 -9.70 -1.34 0.00
C ASP A 54 -8.37 -1.01 0.69
N LEU A 55 -7.74 0.09 0.24
CA LEU A 55 -6.42 0.48 0.69
C LEU A 55 -6.42 0.86 2.18
N PHE A 56 -7.49 1.50 2.65
CA PHE A 56 -7.57 2.06 4.00
C PHE A 56 -8.47 1.27 4.95
N ASP A 57 -8.95 0.09 4.55
CA ASP A 57 -9.88 -0.76 5.33
C ASP A 57 -11.15 -0.03 5.79
N ARG A 58 -11.61 0.94 4.98
CA ARG A 58 -12.81 1.74 5.28
C ARG A 58 -14.11 1.11 4.75
N GLY A 59 -14.02 0.05 3.96
CA GLY A 59 -15.15 -0.70 3.43
C GLY A 59 -15.99 0.04 2.36
N THR A 60 -15.69 1.29 2.07
CA THR A 60 -16.51 2.16 1.19
C THR A 60 -15.80 2.61 -0.07
N ALA A 61 -14.47 2.71 -0.05
CA ALA A 61 -13.67 3.18 -1.18
C ALA A 61 -12.72 2.10 -1.66
N SER A 62 -12.88 1.65 -2.90
CA SER A 62 -11.95 0.72 -3.54
C SER A 62 -11.04 1.46 -4.50
N THR A 63 -9.73 1.37 -4.25
CA THR A 63 -8.68 1.92 -5.12
C THR A 63 -8.34 0.92 -6.21
N ALA A 64 -8.39 1.34 -7.47
CA ALA A 64 -7.87 0.55 -8.58
C ALA A 64 -6.34 0.63 -8.58
N PHE A 65 -5.68 -0.50 -8.81
CA PHE A 65 -4.22 -0.56 -8.93
C PHE A 65 -3.81 -1.50 -10.06
N THR A 66 -2.61 -1.28 -10.56
CA THR A 66 -1.90 -2.20 -11.45
C THR A 66 -0.54 -2.51 -10.85
N ALA A 67 -0.14 -3.77 -10.89
CA ALA A 67 1.18 -4.17 -10.42
C ALA A 67 1.76 -5.26 -11.32
N ILE A 68 3.05 -5.18 -11.58
CA ILE A 68 3.83 -6.23 -12.23
C ILE A 68 4.89 -6.66 -11.24
N LEU A 69 4.75 -7.88 -10.73
CA LEU A 69 5.63 -8.44 -9.70
C LEU A 69 6.42 -9.61 -10.28
N THR A 70 7.70 -9.68 -10.01
CA THR A 70 8.55 -10.83 -10.29
C THR A 70 9.02 -11.42 -8.97
N ILE A 71 8.66 -12.66 -8.71
CA ILE A 71 9.00 -13.42 -7.50
C ILE A 71 10.05 -14.44 -7.88
N LYS A 72 11.22 -14.39 -7.25
CA LYS A 72 12.32 -15.32 -7.52
C LYS A 72 12.83 -15.96 -6.23
N PRO A 73 12.93 -17.30 -6.19
CA PRO A 73 13.65 -17.99 -5.12
C PRO A 73 15.14 -17.60 -5.16
N THR A 74 15.69 -17.21 -4.00
CA THR A 74 17.12 -16.83 -3.87
C THR A 74 17.91 -17.81 -3.00
N GLY A 75 17.37 -19.01 -2.75
CA GLY A 75 17.94 -20.08 -1.96
C GLY A 75 17.44 -20.08 -0.49
N ALA A 76 17.62 -21.20 0.19
CA ALA A 76 17.29 -21.37 1.61
C ALA A 76 15.91 -20.82 2.02
N GLU A 77 14.88 -21.05 1.21
CA GLU A 77 13.50 -20.57 1.44
C GLU A 77 13.36 -19.04 1.40
N LEU A 78 14.37 -18.32 0.92
CA LEU A 78 14.29 -16.89 0.69
C LEU A 78 13.66 -16.61 -0.69
N LEU A 79 12.76 -15.63 -0.73
CA LEU A 79 12.13 -15.16 -1.95
C LEU A 79 12.45 -13.68 -2.13
N ARG A 80 12.85 -13.27 -3.31
CA ARG A 80 12.94 -11.87 -3.67
C ARG A 80 11.77 -11.49 -4.54
N VAL A 81 11.01 -10.48 -4.11
CA VAL A 81 9.90 -9.92 -4.84
C VAL A 81 10.31 -8.54 -5.32
N LYS A 82 10.30 -8.37 -6.65
CA LYS A 82 10.53 -7.08 -7.30
C LYS A 82 9.37 -6.74 -8.17
N GLY A 83 9.02 -5.48 -8.23
CA GLY A 83 7.96 -5.07 -9.11
C GLY A 83 7.73 -3.59 -9.15
N HIS A 84 6.75 -3.22 -9.93
CA HIS A 84 6.30 -1.87 -10.14
C HIS A 84 4.81 -1.80 -9.85
N VAL A 85 4.40 -0.81 -9.08
CA VAL A 85 3.01 -0.68 -8.59
C VAL A 85 2.53 0.73 -8.87
N GLN A 86 1.35 0.83 -9.48
CA GLN A 86 0.67 2.09 -9.77
C GLN A 86 -0.75 2.06 -9.21
N ALA A 87 -1.19 3.17 -8.63
CA ALA A 87 -2.55 3.34 -8.13
C ALA A 87 -2.93 4.82 -8.04
N ASP A 88 -4.24 5.09 -8.09
CA ASP A 88 -4.78 6.43 -7.96
C ASP A 88 -5.82 6.47 -6.81
N PRO A 89 -5.40 6.40 -5.54
CA PRO A 89 -6.31 6.51 -4.41
C PRO A 89 -6.92 7.90 -4.29
N GLU A 90 -8.16 7.97 -3.80
CA GLU A 90 -8.76 9.21 -3.36
C GLU A 90 -8.28 9.54 -1.93
N LEU A 91 -7.64 10.69 -1.79
CA LEU A 91 -7.16 11.22 -0.52
C LEU A 91 -7.90 12.50 -0.16
N GLU A 92 -7.98 12.79 1.14
CA GLU A 92 -8.50 14.03 1.66
C GLU A 92 -7.34 14.98 1.99
N CYS A 93 -7.42 16.21 1.50
CA CYS A 93 -6.41 17.23 1.78
C CYS A 93 -6.37 17.58 3.27
N SER A 94 -5.21 17.46 3.90
CA SER A 94 -5.03 17.74 5.34
C SER A 94 -5.28 19.20 5.73
N ARG A 95 -5.39 20.11 4.78
CA ARG A 95 -5.61 21.56 5.05
C ARG A 95 -7.03 22.02 4.77
N CYS A 96 -7.62 21.63 3.64
CA CYS A 96 -8.94 22.13 3.23
C CYS A 96 -10.01 21.04 3.12
N LEU A 97 -9.67 19.78 3.44
CA LEU A 97 -10.56 18.62 3.45
C LEU A 97 -11.14 18.24 2.09
N LYS A 98 -10.64 18.86 1.02
CA LYS A 98 -11.06 18.54 -0.35
C LYS A 98 -10.54 17.16 -0.73
N VAL A 99 -11.43 16.31 -1.26
CA VAL A 99 -11.04 15.00 -1.81
C VAL A 99 -10.40 15.22 -3.18
N PHE A 100 -9.30 14.51 -3.42
CA PHE A 100 -8.57 14.54 -4.68
C PHE A 100 -7.93 13.20 -4.98
N SER A 101 -7.71 12.91 -6.26
CA SER A 101 -6.97 11.73 -6.69
C SER A 101 -5.47 11.97 -6.54
N TYR A 102 -4.77 11.03 -5.93
CA TYR A 102 -3.32 11.07 -5.75
C TYR A 102 -2.67 9.94 -6.54
N HIS A 103 -1.80 10.29 -7.50
CA HIS A 103 -1.11 9.30 -8.30
C HIS A 103 0.09 8.73 -7.54
N ILE A 104 0.08 7.41 -7.35
CA ILE A 104 1.19 6.62 -6.79
C ILE A 104 1.81 5.84 -7.93
N ASP A 105 3.12 5.96 -8.05
CA ASP A 105 3.97 5.21 -8.97
C ASP A 105 5.24 4.84 -8.20
N THR A 106 5.37 3.55 -7.83
CA THR A 106 6.41 3.10 -6.90
C THR A 106 6.97 1.74 -7.27
N GLU A 107 8.23 1.53 -6.92
CA GLU A 107 8.88 0.22 -7.03
C GLU A 107 8.77 -0.55 -5.71
N LEU A 108 8.57 -1.86 -5.83
CA LEU A 108 8.63 -2.81 -4.73
C LEU A 108 9.86 -3.67 -4.91
N ASP A 109 10.70 -3.73 -3.88
CA ASP A 109 11.88 -4.62 -3.83
C ASP A 109 12.03 -5.11 -2.39
N VAL A 110 11.53 -6.30 -2.11
CA VAL A 110 11.52 -6.89 -0.77
C VAL A 110 12.07 -8.32 -0.82
N THR A 111 12.78 -8.70 0.23
CA THR A 111 13.21 -10.08 0.44
C THR A 111 12.33 -10.71 1.53
N LEU A 112 11.63 -11.77 1.17
CA LEU A 112 10.81 -12.54 2.10
C LEU A 112 11.63 -13.69 2.69
N ALA A 113 11.58 -13.83 4.01
CA ALA A 113 12.24 -14.89 4.76
C ALA A 113 11.23 -15.66 5.62
N PRO A 114 11.40 -16.98 5.86
CA PRO A 114 10.53 -17.67 6.78
C PRO A 114 10.82 -17.24 8.22
N GLU A 115 9.76 -16.98 9.00
CA GLU A 115 9.86 -16.54 10.40
C GLU A 115 10.73 -17.47 11.28
N LYS A 116 10.80 -18.74 10.92
CA LYS A 116 11.67 -19.73 11.62
C LYS A 116 13.16 -19.36 11.65
N ILE A 117 13.61 -18.47 10.77
CA ILE A 117 15.00 -17.97 10.75
C ILE A 117 15.30 -17.14 12.00
N LEU A 118 14.31 -16.45 12.56
CA LEU A 118 14.47 -15.62 13.76
C LEU A 118 14.74 -16.46 15.04
N GLY A 119 14.57 -17.78 14.98
CA GLY A 119 14.74 -18.66 16.12
C GLY A 119 13.58 -18.58 17.12
N THR A 120 13.71 -19.31 18.23
CA THR A 120 12.70 -19.40 19.31
C THR A 120 13.04 -18.51 20.51
N ALA A 121 14.05 -17.66 20.42
CA ALA A 121 14.41 -16.75 21.50
C ALA A 121 13.32 -15.68 21.68
N PRO A 122 12.96 -15.30 22.92
CA PRO A 122 11.93 -14.30 23.17
C PRO A 122 12.34 -12.90 22.68
N GLU A 123 13.63 -12.66 22.54
CA GLU A 123 14.20 -11.42 21.96
C GLU A 123 15.28 -11.82 20.96
N HIS A 124 15.21 -11.28 19.77
CA HIS A 124 16.20 -11.46 18.71
C HIS A 124 16.69 -10.07 18.26
N GLU A 125 17.99 -9.84 18.36
CA GLU A 125 18.61 -8.62 17.83
C GLU A 125 18.81 -8.80 16.33
N LEU A 126 18.07 -7.99 15.52
CA LEU A 126 18.14 -8.05 14.08
C LEU A 126 19.50 -7.51 13.58
N GLY A 127 20.17 -8.29 12.77
CA GLY A 127 21.31 -7.85 12.00
C GLY A 127 20.91 -6.88 10.87
N ARG A 128 21.86 -6.12 10.35
CA ARG A 128 21.59 -5.14 9.27
C ARG A 128 20.96 -5.78 8.03
N SER A 129 21.31 -7.01 7.70
CA SER A 129 20.76 -7.74 6.56
C SER A 129 19.32 -8.23 6.79
N GLU A 130 18.87 -8.30 8.04
CA GLU A 130 17.54 -8.74 8.41
C GLU A 130 16.54 -7.58 8.48
N LEU A 131 17.05 -6.34 8.58
CA LEU A 131 16.21 -5.14 8.60
C LEU A 131 15.48 -4.88 7.27
N ASP A 132 16.02 -5.38 6.16
CA ASP A 132 15.44 -5.24 4.82
C ASP A 132 14.64 -6.49 4.41
N MET A 133 14.33 -7.37 5.38
CA MET A 133 13.56 -8.59 5.15
C MET A 133 12.17 -8.49 5.77
N GLU A 134 11.20 -9.03 5.08
CA GLU A 134 9.87 -9.29 5.60
C GLU A 134 9.72 -10.78 5.90
N PHE A 135 9.00 -11.11 6.96
CA PHE A 135 8.90 -12.49 7.42
C PHE A 135 7.52 -13.07 7.10
N TYR A 136 7.52 -14.24 6.45
CA TYR A 136 6.30 -14.98 6.19
C TYR A 136 6.15 -16.17 7.12
N GLN A 137 4.89 -16.53 7.41
CA GLN A 137 4.53 -17.69 8.22
C GLN A 137 4.00 -18.83 7.34
N GLY A 138 4.40 -20.06 7.66
CA GLY A 138 3.94 -21.23 6.93
C GLY A 138 4.59 -21.40 5.56
N GLU A 139 3.81 -21.85 4.59
CA GLU A 139 4.27 -22.19 3.23
C GLU A 139 3.62 -21.31 2.15
N GLU A 140 2.94 -20.25 2.53
CA GLU A 140 2.19 -19.40 1.63
C GLU A 140 2.63 -17.93 1.76
N ILE A 141 2.66 -17.23 0.65
CA ILE A 141 2.82 -15.77 0.57
C ILE A 141 1.57 -15.15 -0.04
N ASP A 142 1.31 -13.89 0.28
CA ASP A 142 0.21 -13.10 -0.29
C ASP A 142 0.76 -11.90 -1.05
N PRO A 143 0.98 -12.00 -2.37
CA PRO A 143 1.47 -10.88 -3.18
C PRO A 143 0.58 -9.64 -3.14
N LEU A 144 -0.73 -9.81 -2.88
CA LEU A 144 -1.66 -8.70 -2.77
C LEU A 144 -1.44 -7.90 -1.48
N ALA A 145 -1.09 -8.59 -0.37
CA ALA A 145 -0.72 -7.93 0.87
C ALA A 145 0.52 -7.05 0.70
N LEU A 146 1.56 -7.56 0.02
CA LEU A 146 2.78 -6.79 -0.29
C LEU A 146 2.48 -5.53 -1.11
N VAL A 147 1.63 -5.65 -2.13
CA VAL A 147 1.20 -4.49 -2.92
C VAL A 147 0.46 -3.48 -2.06
N LYS A 148 -0.46 -3.94 -1.20
CA LYS A 148 -1.22 -3.07 -0.29
C LYS A 148 -0.29 -2.30 0.65
N GLU A 149 0.66 -2.98 1.26
CA GLU A 149 1.65 -2.37 2.16
C GLU A 149 2.52 -1.35 1.44
N GLN A 150 3.01 -1.67 0.24
CA GLN A 150 3.79 -0.75 -0.57
C GLN A 150 2.99 0.51 -0.95
N LEU A 151 1.73 0.36 -1.33
CA LEU A 151 0.85 1.49 -1.61
C LEU A 151 0.60 2.35 -0.36
N LEU A 152 0.36 1.72 0.80
CA LEU A 152 0.15 2.44 2.07
C LEU A 152 1.37 3.27 2.48
N ILE A 153 2.58 2.72 2.33
CA ILE A 153 3.84 3.44 2.63
C ILE A 153 4.04 4.61 1.66
N SER A 154 3.57 4.48 0.41
CA SER A 154 3.70 5.51 -0.62
C SER A 154 2.70 6.66 -0.47
N VAL A 155 1.67 6.51 0.36
CA VAL A 155 0.74 7.61 0.67
C VAL A 155 1.44 8.64 1.57
N PRO A 156 1.42 9.94 1.21
CA PRO A 156 2.05 10.95 2.04
C PRO A 156 1.33 11.10 3.39
N MET A 157 2.08 11.27 4.48
CA MET A 157 1.51 11.48 5.82
C MET A 157 0.63 12.75 5.91
N VAL A 158 0.92 13.76 5.09
CA VAL A 158 0.16 15.01 5.00
C VAL A 158 -0.22 15.24 3.54
N PRO A 159 -1.27 14.59 3.03
CA PRO A 159 -1.71 14.76 1.66
C PRO A 159 -2.23 16.18 1.43
N LEU A 160 -1.80 16.81 0.34
CA LEU A 160 -2.25 18.15 -0.07
C LEU A 160 -2.72 18.07 -1.52
N HIS A 161 -3.91 18.62 -1.80
CA HIS A 161 -4.42 18.70 -3.17
C HIS A 161 -3.63 19.69 -4.04
N LEU A 162 -3.02 20.70 -3.41
CA LEU A 162 -2.09 21.65 -3.99
C LEU A 162 -0.94 21.91 -3.00
N PRO A 163 0.30 22.07 -3.48
CA PRO A 163 1.46 22.31 -2.60
C PRO A 163 1.30 23.57 -1.74
N ASP A 164 0.65 24.61 -2.27
CA ASP A 164 0.40 25.90 -1.65
C ASP A 164 -1.02 26.04 -1.09
N CYS A 165 -1.71 24.92 -0.83
CA CYS A 165 -3.06 24.93 -0.28
C CYS A 165 -3.15 25.82 0.98
N LYS A 166 -4.05 26.82 0.95
CA LYS A 166 -4.25 27.78 2.05
C LYS A 166 -5.10 27.22 3.20
N GLY A 167 -5.77 26.09 2.96
CA GLY A 167 -6.63 25.44 3.94
C GLY A 167 -7.93 26.16 4.24
N LEU A 168 -8.61 25.69 5.28
CA LEU A 168 -9.84 26.31 5.79
C LEU A 168 -9.49 27.49 6.72
N CYS A 169 -10.37 28.47 6.76
CA CYS A 169 -10.29 29.55 7.75
C CYS A 169 -10.57 28.99 9.17
N PRO A 170 -9.68 29.18 10.15
CA PRO A 170 -9.89 28.68 11.51
C PRO A 170 -11.06 29.35 12.24
N VAL A 171 -11.58 30.49 11.75
CA VAL A 171 -12.67 31.24 12.36
C VAL A 171 -14.01 30.84 11.78
N CYS A 172 -14.16 30.85 10.45
CA CYS A 172 -15.44 30.65 9.77
C CYS A 172 -15.54 29.35 8.94
N GLY A 173 -14.44 28.58 8.81
CA GLY A 173 -14.42 27.33 8.04
C GLY A 173 -14.42 27.50 6.51
N THR A 174 -14.39 28.73 5.98
CA THR A 174 -14.37 28.96 4.53
C THR A 174 -13.06 28.47 3.91
N ASP A 175 -13.14 27.85 2.74
CA ASP A 175 -11.95 27.47 1.97
C ASP A 175 -11.22 28.71 1.45
N ARG A 176 -10.02 28.96 1.97
CA ARG A 176 -9.17 30.10 1.61
C ARG A 176 -8.52 29.98 0.23
N ASN A 177 -8.65 28.83 -0.42
CA ASN A 177 -8.24 28.67 -1.81
C ASN A 177 -9.27 29.26 -2.78
N GLU A 178 -10.54 29.29 -2.38
CA GLU A 178 -11.66 29.76 -3.20
C GLU A 178 -12.04 31.22 -2.89
N MET A 179 -12.01 31.61 -1.60
CA MET A 179 -12.45 32.93 -1.16
C MET A 179 -11.63 33.46 0.02
N ASP A 180 -11.29 34.74 -0.02
CA ASP A 180 -10.76 35.43 1.16
C ASP A 180 -11.91 35.91 2.04
N CYS A 181 -12.09 35.31 3.19
CA CYS A 181 -13.16 35.63 4.14
C CYS A 181 -12.91 36.87 5.00
N GLY A 182 -11.70 37.47 4.93
CA GLY A 182 -11.35 38.67 5.73
C GLY A 182 -11.14 38.43 7.22
N CYS A 183 -11.55 37.28 7.77
CA CYS A 183 -11.46 36.98 9.21
C CYS A 183 -10.05 37.08 9.79
N ALA A 184 -9.02 36.88 8.95
CA ALA A 184 -7.62 36.98 9.39
C ALA A 184 -7.20 38.40 9.82
N LYS A 185 -7.97 39.43 9.40
CA LYS A 185 -7.70 40.82 9.74
C LYS A 185 -8.21 41.19 11.14
N ASP A 186 -9.19 40.41 11.65
CA ASP A 186 -9.87 40.70 12.92
C ASP A 186 -9.44 39.76 14.04
N SER A 187 -8.54 38.83 13.78
CA SER A 187 -8.02 37.93 14.81
C SER A 187 -6.77 38.54 15.46
N PRO A 188 -6.88 39.20 16.62
CA PRO A 188 -5.70 39.42 17.43
C PRO A 188 -5.15 38.02 17.80
N GLY A 189 -3.86 37.81 17.63
CA GLY A 189 -3.17 36.53 17.86
C GLY A 189 -3.18 36.05 19.32
N GLU A 190 -4.29 36.19 20.05
CA GLU A 190 -4.42 35.95 21.49
C GLU A 190 -5.25 34.72 21.88
N PHE A 191 -5.82 33.99 20.92
CA PHE A 191 -6.61 32.77 21.22
C PHE A 191 -5.81 31.46 21.12
N GLY A 192 -4.51 31.47 21.37
CA GLY A 192 -3.78 30.24 21.58
C GLY A 192 -4.04 29.70 23.01
N ALA A 193 -4.34 28.39 23.17
CA ALA A 193 -4.46 27.74 24.47
C ALA A 193 -3.26 28.02 25.41
N PHE A 194 -2.15 28.52 24.86
CA PHE A 194 -0.91 28.88 25.55
C PHE A 194 -0.71 30.38 25.73
N SER A 195 -1.69 31.24 25.41
CA SER A 195 -1.55 32.69 25.60
C SER A 195 -1.28 33.07 27.04
N ALA A 196 -1.88 32.34 27.99
CA ALA A 196 -1.64 32.51 29.43
C ALA A 196 -0.20 32.23 29.87
N LEU A 197 0.58 31.45 29.08
CA LEU A 197 1.99 31.20 29.38
C LEU A 197 2.91 32.41 29.05
N LYS A 198 2.44 33.33 28.17
CA LYS A 198 3.20 34.54 27.86
C LYS A 198 3.44 35.43 29.07
N ASP A 199 2.51 35.44 30.02
CA ASP A 199 2.57 36.26 31.23
C ASP A 199 3.50 35.65 32.26
N LEU A 200 3.72 34.32 32.22
CA LEU A 200 4.66 33.62 33.08
C LEU A 200 6.15 33.79 32.64
N LEU A 201 6.37 34.10 31.36
CA LEU A 201 7.72 34.29 30.78
C LEU A 201 8.23 35.75 30.88
N LYS A 202 7.42 36.68 31.40
CA LYS A 202 7.79 38.10 31.57
C LYS A 202 8.31 38.44 32.98
N LYS A 203 8.83 37.45 33.71
CA LYS A 203 9.48 37.66 35.00
C LYS A 203 10.98 37.66 34.87
#